data_0d0a50d2eea8fe9f894d5361ce821aeb
#
_entry.id   0d0a50d2eea8fe9f894d5361ce821aeb
#
_cell.length_a   1.000
_cell.length_b   1.000
_cell.length_c   1.000
_cell.angle_alpha   90.00
_cell.angle_beta   90.00
_cell.angle_gamma   90.00
#
_symmetry.space_group_name_H-M   'P 1'
#
loop_
_entity.id
_entity.type
_entity.pdbx_description
1 polymer ?
#
loop_
_entity_poly.entity_id
_entity_poly.type
_entity_poly.pdbx_seq_one_letter_code
_entity_poly.pdbx_strand_id
1 'polypeptide(L)'
;MKKWWIVACVMLIAVGCTQSGEPRELVIMTHDSFDISSDVIETFESENNVKVTFLKVGDAGEVLNRAILTRNNPLADVLYGVDNTFLSRALENDLFEAYESPALSDVPTALILDETHHMLPVDWGDVCLNYDVQWFEDENLAPPGTLEDLAAPAYEGLTVVENPATSSPGLAFLLATVDYFGEQGYGEYWRALRENDVRVENGWTEAYYGQFTAASDGDRPIVVSYATSPAAEVYYSEGQYEVPPTASVTAPGTCFRQVEFVGILKGTRQLRLARAFVDWMLSQTFQEDIPLHMWVYPANQQAELPQVLTDFGAQATDPATLPPDEIAANREVWIEGWTEIVLR
;
A
#
# COMPACT_ATOMS: atom_id res chain seq x y z
N MET A 1 -50.53 -44.36 -62.63
CA MET A 1 -49.40 -44.56 -61.70
C MET A 1 -48.82 -43.21 -61.37
N LYS A 2 -49.20 -42.61 -60.21
CA LYS A 2 -48.71 -41.31 -59.74
C LYS A 2 -47.64 -41.55 -58.65
N LYS A 3 -46.40 -41.16 -58.94
CA LYS A 3 -45.28 -41.20 -58.00
C LYS A 3 -45.35 -39.97 -57.12
N TRP A 4 -45.52 -40.15 -55.79
CA TRP A 4 -45.37 -39.13 -54.80
C TRP A 4 -43.91 -39.07 -54.34
N TRP A 5 -43.32 -37.89 -54.41
CA TRP A 5 -42.02 -37.58 -53.86
C TRP A 5 -42.24 -36.97 -52.47
N ILE A 6 -41.75 -37.65 -51.42
CA ILE A 6 -41.71 -37.13 -50.07
C ILE A 6 -40.39 -36.36 -49.93
N VAL A 7 -40.50 -35.04 -49.75
CA VAL A 7 -39.35 -34.19 -49.41
C VAL A 7 -39.24 -34.21 -47.89
N ALA A 8 -38.20 -34.85 -47.36
CA ALA A 8 -37.85 -34.80 -45.96
C ALA A 8 -37.07 -33.52 -45.66
N CYS A 9 -37.70 -32.54 -44.99
CA CYS A 9 -37.01 -31.39 -44.42
C CYS A 9 -36.25 -31.86 -43.17
N VAL A 10 -34.90 -31.90 -43.29
CA VAL A 10 -34.03 -32.06 -42.11
C VAL A 10 -33.85 -30.69 -41.44
N MET A 11 -34.54 -30.48 -40.32
CA MET A 11 -34.31 -29.34 -39.43
C MET A 11 -33.01 -29.56 -38.68
N LEU A 12 -31.96 -28.85 -39.02
CA LEU A 12 -30.73 -28.73 -38.23
C LEU A 12 -31.03 -27.84 -37.01
N ILE A 13 -31.26 -28.48 -35.86
CA ILE A 13 -31.29 -27.78 -34.58
C ILE A 13 -29.83 -27.46 -34.18
N ALA A 14 -29.42 -26.20 -34.37
CA ALA A 14 -28.18 -25.68 -33.80
C ALA A 14 -28.36 -25.62 -32.26
N VAL A 15 -27.89 -26.65 -31.55
CA VAL A 15 -27.75 -26.61 -30.09
C VAL A 15 -26.58 -25.68 -29.80
N GLY A 16 -26.88 -24.42 -29.52
CA GLY A 16 -25.95 -23.50 -28.95
C GLY A 16 -25.60 -24.00 -27.55
N CYS A 17 -24.45 -24.60 -27.36
CA CYS A 17 -23.88 -24.82 -26.05
C CYS A 17 -23.57 -23.47 -25.42
N THR A 18 -24.49 -22.92 -24.63
CA THR A 18 -24.16 -21.96 -23.60
C THR A 18 -23.42 -22.75 -22.53
N GLN A 19 -22.10 -22.75 -22.56
CA GLN A 19 -21.27 -23.19 -21.46
C GLN A 19 -21.43 -22.14 -20.32
N SER A 20 -22.43 -22.31 -19.50
CA SER A 20 -22.49 -21.72 -18.16
C SER A 20 -21.57 -22.57 -17.26
N GLY A 21 -20.27 -22.48 -17.48
CA GLY A 21 -19.29 -22.94 -16.51
C GLY A 21 -19.35 -22.03 -15.30
N GLU A 22 -19.10 -22.58 -14.12
CA GLU A 22 -18.88 -21.77 -12.92
C GLU A 22 -17.84 -20.69 -13.22
N PRO A 23 -18.00 -19.45 -12.68
CA PRO A 23 -17.01 -18.41 -12.90
C PRO A 23 -15.65 -18.91 -12.44
N ARG A 24 -14.59 -18.56 -13.22
CA ARG A 24 -13.22 -18.87 -12.83
C ARG A 24 -12.87 -18.07 -11.59
N GLU A 25 -12.02 -18.60 -10.74
CA GLU A 25 -11.51 -17.89 -9.59
C GLU A 25 -10.18 -17.21 -9.93
N LEU A 26 -10.00 -15.95 -9.53
CA LEU A 26 -8.75 -15.21 -9.56
C LEU A 26 -8.39 -14.81 -8.14
N VAL A 27 -7.26 -15.26 -7.63
CA VAL A 27 -6.83 -14.99 -6.26
C VAL A 27 -5.79 -13.87 -6.26
N ILE A 28 -6.05 -12.82 -5.46
CA ILE A 28 -5.16 -11.66 -5.29
C ILE A 28 -4.64 -11.69 -3.86
N MET A 29 -3.33 -11.80 -3.68
CA MET A 29 -2.68 -11.67 -2.38
C MET A 29 -2.43 -10.19 -2.08
N THR A 30 -2.87 -9.72 -0.90
CA THR A 30 -2.75 -8.32 -0.49
C THR A 30 -2.35 -8.22 0.97
N HIS A 31 -1.91 -7.03 1.39
CA HIS A 31 -1.85 -6.70 2.82
C HIS A 31 -3.25 -6.56 3.43
N ASP A 32 -3.35 -6.60 4.74
CA ASP A 32 -4.64 -6.66 5.46
C ASP A 32 -5.41 -5.34 5.42
N SER A 33 -4.72 -4.20 5.26
CA SER A 33 -5.34 -2.88 5.10
C SER A 33 -5.92 -2.62 3.70
N PHE A 34 -5.71 -3.53 2.70
CA PHE A 34 -6.26 -3.33 1.36
C PHE A 34 -7.79 -3.27 1.41
N ASP A 35 -8.35 -2.24 0.81
CA ASP A 35 -9.79 -2.07 0.66
C ASP A 35 -10.15 -1.51 -0.73
N ILE A 36 -11.36 -1.79 -1.21
CA ILE A 36 -11.90 -1.37 -2.49
C ILE A 36 -13.43 -1.49 -2.47
N SER A 37 -14.12 -0.60 -3.19
CA SER A 37 -15.58 -0.66 -3.34
C SER A 37 -16.06 -1.98 -3.95
N SER A 38 -17.13 -2.54 -3.38
CA SER A 38 -17.75 -3.77 -3.89
C SER A 38 -18.25 -3.64 -5.32
N ASP A 39 -18.82 -2.51 -5.71
CA ASP A 39 -19.33 -2.24 -7.06
C ASP A 39 -18.22 -2.11 -8.10
N VAL A 40 -17.06 -1.61 -7.70
CA VAL A 40 -15.90 -1.50 -8.60
C VAL A 40 -15.35 -2.90 -8.91
N ILE A 41 -15.23 -3.79 -7.90
CA ILE A 41 -14.78 -5.17 -8.13
C ILE A 41 -15.84 -6.01 -8.85
N GLU A 42 -17.13 -5.86 -8.52
CA GLU A 42 -18.24 -6.56 -9.20
C GLU A 42 -18.30 -6.23 -10.70
N THR A 43 -17.93 -5.01 -11.08
CA THR A 43 -17.82 -4.60 -12.48
C THR A 43 -16.76 -5.44 -13.19
N PHE A 44 -15.55 -5.54 -12.64
CA PHE A 44 -14.48 -6.38 -13.19
C PHE A 44 -14.89 -7.86 -13.27
N GLU A 45 -15.51 -8.38 -12.21
CA GLU A 45 -15.98 -9.77 -12.12
C GLU A 45 -16.99 -10.08 -13.24
N SER A 46 -17.98 -9.20 -13.44
CA SER A 46 -19.02 -9.37 -14.46
C SER A 46 -18.49 -9.31 -15.88
N GLU A 47 -17.59 -8.36 -16.18
CA GLU A 47 -17.00 -8.17 -17.50
C GLU A 47 -16.09 -9.33 -17.91
N ASN A 48 -15.42 -9.96 -16.93
CA ASN A 48 -14.45 -11.03 -17.17
C ASN A 48 -14.99 -12.45 -16.87
N ASN A 49 -16.23 -12.57 -16.41
CA ASN A 49 -16.83 -13.82 -15.93
C ASN A 49 -15.87 -14.58 -15.00
N VAL A 50 -15.49 -13.90 -13.90
CA VAL A 50 -14.53 -14.36 -12.90
C VAL A 50 -15.06 -14.03 -11.52
N LYS A 51 -14.68 -14.79 -10.50
CA LYS A 51 -14.80 -14.43 -9.09
C LYS A 51 -13.42 -14.04 -8.58
N VAL A 52 -13.30 -12.85 -8.01
CA VAL A 52 -12.06 -12.39 -7.38
C VAL A 52 -12.11 -12.71 -5.88
N THR A 53 -11.01 -13.26 -5.39
CA THR A 53 -10.85 -13.58 -3.97
C THR A 53 -9.59 -12.87 -3.46
N PHE A 54 -9.74 -12.01 -2.44
CA PHE A 54 -8.61 -11.35 -1.79
C PHE A 54 -8.08 -12.20 -0.65
N LEU A 55 -6.80 -12.60 -0.75
CA LEU A 55 -6.06 -13.30 0.30
C LEU A 55 -5.26 -12.25 1.08
N LYS A 56 -5.84 -11.73 2.15
CA LYS A 56 -5.19 -10.77 3.05
C LYS A 56 -4.19 -11.47 3.97
N VAL A 57 -2.96 -10.96 4.06
CA VAL A 57 -1.83 -11.61 4.77
C VAL A 57 -0.99 -10.56 5.50
N GLY A 58 -1.43 -10.09 6.64
CA GLY A 58 -0.65 -9.16 7.46
C GLY A 58 -0.22 -7.89 6.72
N ASP A 59 0.88 -7.29 7.11
CA ASP A 59 1.46 -6.11 6.46
C ASP A 59 2.38 -6.51 5.28
N ALA A 60 2.85 -5.56 4.47
CA ALA A 60 3.58 -5.75 3.21
C ALA A 60 4.78 -6.69 3.31
N GLY A 61 5.56 -6.61 4.40
CA GLY A 61 6.68 -7.52 4.65
C GLY A 61 6.25 -8.98 4.85
N GLU A 62 5.10 -9.20 5.47
CA GLU A 62 4.52 -10.55 5.66
C GLU A 62 3.96 -11.10 4.35
N VAL A 63 3.30 -10.25 3.55
CA VAL A 63 2.81 -10.60 2.20
C VAL A 63 3.95 -11.10 1.33
N LEU A 64 5.05 -10.34 1.26
CA LEU A 64 6.23 -10.72 0.48
C LEU A 64 6.86 -12.01 1.01
N ASN A 65 7.02 -12.14 2.33
CA ASN A 65 7.53 -13.37 2.94
C ASN A 65 6.67 -14.59 2.59
N ARG A 66 5.34 -14.46 2.62
CA ARG A 66 4.41 -15.51 2.24
C ARG A 66 4.58 -15.90 0.78
N ALA A 67 4.68 -14.92 -0.12
CA ALA A 67 4.91 -15.17 -1.55
C ALA A 67 6.24 -15.91 -1.79
N ILE A 68 7.34 -15.50 -1.14
CA ILE A 68 8.64 -16.15 -1.24
C ILE A 68 8.58 -17.62 -0.77
N LEU A 69 7.97 -17.88 0.39
CA LEU A 69 7.85 -19.21 0.95
C LEU A 69 7.00 -20.15 0.08
N THR A 70 6.05 -19.60 -0.65
CA THR A 70 5.12 -20.37 -1.49
C THR A 70 5.43 -20.32 -2.98
N ARG A 71 6.57 -19.75 -3.39
CA ARG A 71 6.92 -19.50 -4.81
C ARG A 71 6.83 -20.72 -5.73
N ASN A 72 7.08 -21.94 -5.21
CA ASN A 72 6.99 -23.17 -5.99
C ASN A 72 5.54 -23.70 -6.13
N ASN A 73 4.63 -23.19 -5.35
CA ASN A 73 3.19 -23.46 -5.43
C ASN A 73 2.45 -22.22 -4.92
N PRO A 74 2.35 -21.17 -5.76
CA PRO A 74 1.81 -19.88 -5.37
C PRO A 74 0.37 -20.00 -4.88
N LEU A 75 0.04 -19.26 -3.83
CA LEU A 75 -1.29 -19.25 -3.22
C LEU A 75 -2.24 -18.27 -3.92
N ALA A 76 -1.71 -17.44 -4.82
CA ALA A 76 -2.46 -16.42 -5.54
C ALA A 76 -1.96 -16.32 -6.98
N ASP A 77 -2.73 -15.59 -7.81
CA ASP A 77 -2.40 -15.29 -9.20
C ASP A 77 -1.69 -13.95 -9.36
N VAL A 78 -2.06 -12.99 -8.50
CA VAL A 78 -1.54 -11.62 -8.47
C VAL A 78 -1.18 -11.27 -7.03
N LEU A 79 -0.18 -10.44 -6.85
CA LEU A 79 0.20 -9.85 -5.58
C LEU A 79 0.16 -8.33 -5.70
N TYR A 80 -0.47 -7.66 -4.73
CA TYR A 80 -0.49 -6.21 -4.56
C TYR A 80 -0.06 -5.81 -3.15
N GLY A 81 0.56 -4.62 -3.01
CA GLY A 81 0.90 -4.02 -1.72
C GLY A 81 2.34 -4.25 -1.27
N VAL A 82 3.22 -4.69 -2.19
CA VAL A 82 4.67 -4.55 -2.00
C VAL A 82 5.08 -3.17 -2.52
N ASP A 83 5.79 -2.43 -1.72
CA ASP A 83 6.24 -1.08 -2.06
C ASP A 83 7.72 -1.00 -2.43
N ASN A 84 8.19 0.22 -2.72
CA ASN A 84 9.57 0.48 -3.10
C ASN A 84 10.59 0.13 -2.01
N THR A 85 10.21 0.03 -0.75
CA THR A 85 11.12 -0.38 0.34
C THR A 85 11.46 -1.88 0.27
N PHE A 86 10.55 -2.68 -0.30
CA PHE A 86 10.69 -4.13 -0.49
C PHE A 86 10.88 -4.55 -1.95
N LEU A 87 10.80 -3.62 -2.93
CA LEU A 87 10.81 -3.90 -4.36
C LEU A 87 12.01 -4.75 -4.79
N SER A 88 13.21 -4.38 -4.39
CA SER A 88 14.43 -5.13 -4.72
C SER A 88 14.35 -6.58 -4.27
N ARG A 89 13.90 -6.81 -3.03
CA ARG A 89 13.74 -8.17 -2.49
C ARG A 89 12.69 -8.98 -3.24
N ALA A 90 11.62 -8.32 -3.69
CA ALA A 90 10.58 -8.95 -4.50
C ALA A 90 11.14 -9.41 -5.86
N LEU A 91 11.92 -8.55 -6.54
CA LEU A 91 12.54 -8.84 -7.83
C LEU A 91 13.64 -9.91 -7.74
N GLU A 92 14.51 -9.85 -6.72
CA GLU A 92 15.58 -10.83 -6.48
C GLU A 92 15.09 -12.27 -6.28
N ASN A 93 13.88 -12.43 -5.75
CA ASN A 93 13.29 -13.74 -5.53
C ASN A 93 12.60 -14.35 -6.76
N ASP A 94 12.62 -13.67 -7.91
CA ASP A 94 12.09 -14.15 -9.19
C ASP A 94 10.62 -14.62 -9.10
N LEU A 95 9.79 -13.86 -8.37
CA LEU A 95 8.40 -14.22 -8.07
C LEU A 95 7.43 -13.92 -9.20
N PHE A 96 7.75 -12.97 -10.10
CA PHE A 96 6.78 -12.34 -10.97
C PHE A 96 7.03 -12.60 -12.45
N GLU A 97 5.93 -12.66 -13.22
CA GLU A 97 5.95 -12.63 -14.68
C GLU A 97 6.07 -11.18 -15.17
N ALA A 98 6.95 -10.91 -16.10
CA ALA A 98 7.03 -9.59 -16.72
C ALA A 98 5.77 -9.28 -17.53
N TYR A 99 5.19 -8.10 -17.31
CA TYR A 99 4.03 -7.63 -18.05
C TYR A 99 4.02 -6.10 -18.16
N GLU A 100 4.22 -5.59 -19.37
CA GLU A 100 4.08 -4.18 -19.69
C GLU A 100 2.60 -3.88 -19.99
N SER A 101 1.88 -3.29 -19.01
CA SER A 101 0.50 -2.87 -19.21
C SER A 101 0.41 -1.67 -20.14
N PRO A 102 -0.53 -1.64 -21.11
CA PRO A 102 -0.80 -0.45 -21.92
C PRO A 102 -1.17 0.79 -21.09
N ALA A 103 -1.73 0.59 -19.90
CA ALA A 103 -2.15 1.68 -19.00
C ALA A 103 -0.96 2.42 -18.33
N LEU A 104 0.26 1.89 -18.41
CA LEU A 104 1.46 2.59 -17.95
C LEU A 104 1.72 3.92 -18.68
N SER A 105 1.12 4.13 -19.86
CA SER A 105 1.18 5.41 -20.55
C SER A 105 0.59 6.59 -19.76
N ASP A 106 -0.32 6.32 -18.82
CA ASP A 106 -0.98 7.29 -17.97
C ASP A 106 -0.32 7.43 -16.59
N VAL A 107 0.78 6.69 -16.35
CA VAL A 107 1.54 6.69 -15.09
C VAL A 107 2.81 7.53 -15.24
N PRO A 108 3.13 8.42 -14.27
CA PRO A 108 4.39 9.17 -14.29
C PRO A 108 5.60 8.24 -14.31
N THR A 109 6.55 8.50 -15.20
CA THR A 109 7.79 7.71 -15.29
C THR A 109 8.55 7.65 -13.96
N ALA A 110 8.45 8.69 -13.13
CA ALA A 110 9.08 8.73 -11.80
C ALA A 110 8.54 7.66 -10.83
N LEU A 111 7.34 7.12 -11.06
CA LEU A 111 6.77 6.03 -10.26
C LEU A 111 7.12 4.64 -10.81
N ILE A 112 7.60 4.53 -12.06
CA ILE A 112 8.00 3.28 -12.70
C ILE A 112 9.42 2.93 -12.25
N LEU A 113 9.53 2.29 -11.06
CA LEU A 113 10.84 1.98 -10.46
C LEU A 113 11.39 0.61 -10.93
N ASP A 114 10.58 -0.21 -11.61
CA ASP A 114 11.01 -1.46 -12.23
C ASP A 114 10.87 -1.37 -13.76
N GLU A 115 11.96 -1.06 -14.45
CA GLU A 115 12.01 -1.00 -15.92
C GLU A 115 11.81 -2.37 -16.58
N THR A 116 11.86 -3.47 -15.81
CA THR A 116 11.65 -4.83 -16.32
C THR A 116 10.17 -5.26 -16.28
N HIS A 117 9.30 -4.42 -15.76
CA HIS A 117 7.84 -4.58 -15.69
C HIS A 117 7.38 -5.88 -15.00
N HIS A 118 8.11 -6.35 -13.99
CA HIS A 118 7.65 -7.42 -13.11
C HIS A 118 6.72 -6.90 -12.02
N MET A 119 6.94 -5.63 -11.61
CA MET A 119 6.15 -4.91 -10.63
C MET A 119 5.74 -3.55 -11.22
N LEU A 120 4.43 -3.28 -11.27
CA LEU A 120 3.87 -2.06 -11.83
C LEU A 120 3.31 -1.17 -10.72
N PRO A 121 3.58 0.15 -10.73
CA PRO A 121 3.08 1.06 -9.70
C PRO A 121 1.56 1.24 -9.82
N VAL A 122 0.88 1.18 -8.68
CA VAL A 122 -0.58 1.33 -8.57
C VAL A 122 -0.96 2.63 -7.88
N ASP A 123 -0.25 2.96 -6.82
CA ASP A 123 -0.50 4.14 -6.00
C ASP A 123 0.77 4.60 -5.30
N TRP A 124 0.67 5.73 -4.61
CA TRP A 124 1.77 6.29 -3.84
C TRP A 124 1.25 7.16 -2.70
N GLY A 125 2.05 7.26 -1.66
CA GLY A 125 1.80 8.12 -0.52
C GLY A 125 3.09 8.55 0.16
N ASP A 126 3.01 9.58 0.99
CA ASP A 126 4.14 10.01 1.82
C ASP A 126 3.91 9.47 3.24
N VAL A 127 4.78 8.58 3.69
CA VAL A 127 4.81 8.11 5.08
C VAL A 127 5.49 9.18 5.91
N CYS A 128 4.74 9.74 6.86
CA CYS A 128 5.13 10.88 7.69
C CYS A 128 4.77 10.62 9.16
N LEU A 129 5.15 11.56 10.03
CA LEU A 129 4.59 11.62 11.38
C LEU A 129 3.21 12.28 11.32
N ASN A 130 2.23 11.69 11.99
CA ASN A 130 0.93 12.31 12.24
C ASN A 130 0.77 12.56 13.74
N TYR A 131 0.07 13.62 14.11
CA TYR A 131 -0.15 13.96 15.51
C TYR A 131 -1.60 14.36 15.79
N ASP A 132 -2.04 14.14 17.01
CA ASP A 132 -3.35 14.51 17.55
C ASP A 132 -3.35 16.00 17.92
N VAL A 133 -4.05 16.82 17.15
CA VAL A 133 -4.08 18.27 17.30
C VAL A 133 -4.64 18.66 18.66
N GLN A 134 -5.75 18.03 19.10
CA GLN A 134 -6.42 18.37 20.35
C GLN A 134 -5.56 18.01 21.56
N TRP A 135 -4.88 16.86 21.52
CA TRP A 135 -3.97 16.46 22.60
C TRP A 135 -2.85 17.50 22.81
N PHE A 136 -2.21 17.97 21.72
CA PHE A 136 -1.14 18.98 21.80
C PHE A 136 -1.65 20.34 22.29
N GLU A 137 -2.88 20.72 21.93
CA GLU A 137 -3.53 21.94 22.43
C GLU A 137 -3.82 21.83 23.94
N ASP A 138 -4.38 20.73 24.40
CA ASP A 138 -4.75 20.49 25.79
C ASP A 138 -3.52 20.45 26.72
N GLU A 139 -2.42 19.86 26.26
CA GLU A 139 -1.15 19.81 27.02
C GLU A 139 -0.32 21.09 26.85
N ASN A 140 -0.75 22.06 26.03
CA ASN A 140 -0.03 23.28 25.72
C ASN A 140 1.43 23.03 25.32
N LEU A 141 1.65 21.93 24.56
CA LEU A 141 2.91 21.53 23.95
C LEU A 141 2.85 21.83 22.45
N ALA A 142 3.92 22.36 21.86
CA ALA A 142 4.00 22.50 20.41
C ALA A 142 4.07 21.09 19.77
N PRO A 143 3.35 20.82 18.69
CA PRO A 143 3.54 19.56 17.96
C PRO A 143 4.95 19.50 17.36
N PRO A 144 5.49 18.28 17.07
CA PRO A 144 6.81 18.15 16.47
C PRO A 144 6.83 18.77 15.07
N GLY A 145 7.91 19.44 14.71
CA GLY A 145 8.13 20.02 13.39
C GLY A 145 9.26 19.34 12.61
N THR A 146 10.10 18.57 13.31
CA THR A 146 11.26 17.86 12.77
C THR A 146 11.40 16.47 13.39
N LEU A 147 12.29 15.64 12.81
CA LEU A 147 12.60 14.32 13.40
C LEU A 147 13.33 14.46 14.75
N GLU A 148 14.18 15.46 14.91
CA GLU A 148 14.94 15.72 16.14
C GLU A 148 14.02 16.01 17.33
N ASP A 149 12.86 16.63 17.10
CA ASP A 149 11.92 16.96 18.16
C ASP A 149 11.48 15.70 18.94
N LEU A 150 11.30 14.57 18.23
CA LEU A 150 10.89 13.30 18.86
C LEU A 150 11.89 12.79 19.90
N ALA A 151 13.16 13.13 19.77
CA ALA A 151 14.22 12.75 20.69
C ALA A 151 14.36 13.74 21.89
N ALA A 152 13.62 14.86 21.86
CA ALA A 152 13.67 15.83 22.96
C ALA A 152 12.86 15.34 24.17
N PRO A 153 13.28 15.63 25.41
CA PRO A 153 12.58 15.19 26.63
C PRO A 153 11.12 15.62 26.73
N ALA A 154 10.72 16.68 26.02
CA ALA A 154 9.33 17.13 25.99
C ALA A 154 8.39 16.16 25.26
N TYR A 155 8.92 15.26 24.44
CA TYR A 155 8.17 14.27 23.67
C TYR A 155 8.39 12.83 24.20
N GLU A 156 8.91 12.69 25.44
CA GLU A 156 9.10 11.38 26.08
C GLU A 156 7.76 10.63 26.18
N GLY A 157 7.72 9.40 25.68
CA GLY A 157 6.54 8.54 25.71
C GLY A 157 5.40 8.95 24.78
N LEU A 158 5.60 9.87 23.82
CA LEU A 158 4.52 10.38 22.99
C LEU A 158 4.42 9.69 21.63
N THR A 159 5.43 8.92 21.20
CA THR A 159 5.51 8.41 19.82
C THR A 159 5.29 6.90 19.75
N VAL A 160 4.48 6.46 18.78
CA VAL A 160 4.41 5.07 18.33
C VAL A 160 4.88 4.96 16.88
N VAL A 161 5.65 3.91 16.62
CA VAL A 161 6.18 3.55 15.30
C VAL A 161 5.93 2.08 15.02
N GLU A 162 6.08 1.64 13.79
CA GLU A 162 5.98 0.24 13.40
C GLU A 162 7.37 -0.40 13.28
N ASN A 163 7.38 -1.71 13.42
CA ASN A 163 8.57 -2.54 13.23
C ASN A 163 8.98 -2.60 11.74
N PRO A 164 10.16 -2.10 11.37
CA PRO A 164 10.61 -2.05 9.97
C PRO A 164 10.83 -3.43 9.32
N ALA A 165 10.89 -4.51 10.11
CA ALA A 165 11.03 -5.86 9.57
C ALA A 165 9.69 -6.44 9.07
N THR A 166 8.56 -5.93 9.54
CA THR A 166 7.22 -6.46 9.25
C THR A 166 6.31 -5.45 8.57
N SER A 167 6.48 -4.17 8.83
CA SER A 167 5.63 -3.07 8.36
C SER A 167 6.33 -2.22 7.31
N SER A 168 5.61 -1.91 6.25
CA SER A 168 6.03 -1.01 5.18
C SER A 168 6.19 0.44 5.66
N PRO A 169 5.19 1.06 6.34
CA PRO A 169 5.40 2.40 6.93
C PRO A 169 6.53 2.42 7.96
N GLY A 170 6.70 1.36 8.76
CA GLY A 170 7.83 1.25 9.69
C GLY A 170 9.18 1.26 9.00
N LEU A 171 9.32 0.52 7.89
CA LEU A 171 10.54 0.54 7.09
C LEU A 171 10.72 1.88 6.38
N ALA A 172 9.67 2.47 5.83
CA ALA A 172 9.70 3.80 5.22
C ALA A 172 10.22 4.86 6.22
N PHE A 173 9.75 4.84 7.46
CA PHE A 173 10.22 5.75 8.50
C PHE A 173 11.68 5.49 8.88
N LEU A 174 12.10 4.22 9.01
CA LEU A 174 13.52 3.90 9.20
C LEU A 174 14.37 4.49 8.08
N LEU A 175 13.97 4.31 6.81
CA LEU A 175 14.68 4.83 5.65
C LEU A 175 14.72 6.36 5.62
N ALA A 176 13.63 7.03 6.03
CA ALA A 176 13.64 8.49 6.20
C ALA A 176 14.70 8.92 7.22
N THR A 177 14.84 8.20 8.34
CA THR A 177 15.87 8.52 9.34
C THR A 177 17.28 8.22 8.85
N VAL A 178 17.48 7.20 8.00
CA VAL A 178 18.78 6.91 7.39
C VAL A 178 19.16 8.01 6.41
N ASP A 179 18.24 8.46 5.56
CA ASP A 179 18.49 9.56 4.61
C ASP A 179 18.80 10.87 5.35
N TYR A 180 18.00 11.19 6.39
CA TYR A 180 18.11 12.45 7.12
C TYR A 180 19.38 12.55 7.98
N PHE A 181 19.70 11.52 8.76
CA PHE A 181 20.82 11.51 9.69
C PHE A 181 22.10 10.87 9.13
N GLY A 182 22.00 10.19 7.97
CA GLY A 182 23.05 9.39 7.37
C GLY A 182 23.30 8.06 8.10
N GLU A 183 24.06 7.17 7.47
CA GLU A 183 24.35 5.81 7.99
C GLU A 183 24.96 5.78 9.41
N GLN A 184 25.71 6.83 9.80
CA GLN A 184 26.31 6.89 11.12
C GLN A 184 25.40 7.52 12.17
N GLY A 185 24.49 8.43 11.77
CA GLY A 185 23.66 9.20 12.67
C GLY A 185 22.33 8.52 13.03
N TYR A 186 21.74 7.74 12.10
CA TYR A 186 20.44 7.13 12.37
C TYR A 186 20.43 6.23 13.62
N GLY A 187 21.53 5.48 13.85
CA GLY A 187 21.64 4.63 15.03
C GLY A 187 21.69 5.40 16.36
N GLU A 188 22.27 6.61 16.38
CA GLU A 188 22.26 7.51 17.54
C GLU A 188 20.86 8.07 17.76
N TYR A 189 20.19 8.48 16.71
CA TYR A 189 18.81 8.96 16.76
C TYR A 189 17.86 7.89 17.31
N TRP A 190 17.92 6.65 16.85
CA TRP A 190 17.07 5.57 17.36
C TRP A 190 17.36 5.17 18.80
N ARG A 191 18.62 5.30 19.27
CA ARG A 191 18.92 5.18 20.72
C ARG A 191 18.24 6.28 21.52
N ALA A 192 18.28 7.52 21.03
CA ALA A 192 17.60 8.62 21.69
C ALA A 192 16.07 8.43 21.70
N LEU A 193 15.46 7.93 20.61
CA LEU A 193 14.03 7.58 20.60
C LEU A 193 13.69 6.46 21.59
N ARG A 194 14.54 5.44 21.67
CA ARG A 194 14.37 4.37 22.68
C ARG A 194 14.46 4.92 24.12
N GLU A 195 15.44 5.76 24.39
CA GLU A 195 15.58 6.43 25.69
C GLU A 195 14.40 7.36 25.98
N ASN A 196 13.75 7.87 24.93
CA ASN A 196 12.53 8.70 24.98
C ASN A 196 11.24 7.87 24.94
N ASP A 197 11.29 6.58 25.28
CA ASP A 197 10.15 5.67 25.39
C ASP A 197 9.30 5.55 24.10
N VAL A 198 9.95 5.48 22.93
CA VAL A 198 9.24 5.18 21.68
C VAL A 198 8.58 3.80 21.76
N ARG A 199 7.30 3.74 21.42
CA ARG A 199 6.53 2.49 21.36
C ARG A 199 6.67 1.86 19.95
N VAL A 200 6.78 0.54 19.91
CA VAL A 200 6.88 -0.22 18.64
C VAL A 200 5.74 -1.20 18.54
N GLU A 201 5.01 -1.17 17.45
CA GLU A 201 3.98 -2.15 17.07
C GLU A 201 4.41 -2.93 15.83
N ASN A 202 3.76 -4.07 15.55
CA ASN A 202 4.17 -4.92 14.43
C ASN A 202 3.68 -4.44 13.06
N GLY A 203 2.58 -3.69 13.02
CA GLY A 203 1.98 -3.17 11.81
C GLY A 203 1.26 -1.85 12.03
N TRP A 204 0.87 -1.25 10.93
CA TRP A 204 0.19 0.04 10.91
C TRP A 204 -1.16 0.02 11.65
N THR A 205 -1.95 -1.05 11.49
CA THR A 205 -3.25 -1.19 12.14
C THR A 205 -3.14 -1.16 13.66
N GLU A 206 -2.15 -1.87 14.23
CA GLU A 206 -1.90 -1.89 15.68
C GLU A 206 -1.38 -0.55 16.20
N ALA A 207 -0.55 0.15 15.42
CA ALA A 207 -0.06 1.48 15.80
C ALA A 207 -1.19 2.52 15.75
N TYR A 208 -1.89 2.61 14.61
CA TYR A 208 -2.88 3.66 14.36
C TYR A 208 -4.16 3.46 15.17
N TYR A 209 -4.79 2.28 15.08
CA TYR A 209 -6.05 1.98 15.76
C TYR A 209 -5.89 1.36 17.16
N GLY A 210 -4.66 1.08 17.59
CA GLY A 210 -4.40 0.51 18.90
C GLY A 210 -3.70 1.46 19.88
N GLN A 211 -2.90 2.41 19.40
CA GLN A 211 -2.04 3.23 20.25
C GLN A 211 -2.19 4.75 20.04
N PHE A 212 -2.59 5.19 18.85
CA PHE A 212 -2.70 6.61 18.52
C PHE A 212 -3.95 7.23 19.16
N THR A 213 -3.79 8.30 19.92
CA THR A 213 -4.87 8.90 20.73
C THR A 213 -6.05 9.42 19.89
N ALA A 214 -5.78 9.96 18.69
CA ALA A 214 -6.84 10.48 17.84
C ALA A 214 -7.75 9.39 17.22
N ALA A 215 -7.25 8.15 17.11
CA ALA A 215 -7.96 7.05 16.45
C ALA A 215 -8.29 5.88 17.38
N SER A 216 -7.88 5.93 18.65
CA SER A 216 -8.05 4.84 19.62
C SER A 216 -8.07 5.34 21.06
N ASP A 217 -8.29 4.40 22.01
CA ASP A 217 -8.10 4.63 23.45
C ASP A 217 -6.61 4.51 23.87
N GLY A 218 -5.68 4.63 22.90
CA GLY A 218 -4.24 4.58 23.15
C GLY A 218 -3.70 5.79 23.88
N ASP A 219 -2.37 5.81 24.09
CA ASP A 219 -1.69 6.83 24.88
C ASP A 219 -0.56 7.56 24.10
N ARG A 220 -0.50 7.39 22.79
CA ARG A 220 0.54 7.96 21.93
C ARG A 220 -0.05 9.02 20.97
N PRO A 221 0.17 10.31 21.22
CA PRO A 221 -0.37 11.38 20.38
C PRO A 221 0.42 11.61 19.08
N ILE A 222 1.50 10.86 18.83
CA ILE A 222 2.28 10.88 17.59
C ILE A 222 2.39 9.46 17.05
N VAL A 223 2.08 9.29 15.78
CA VAL A 223 2.18 8.00 15.06
C VAL A 223 2.87 8.16 13.72
N VAL A 224 3.60 7.15 13.27
CA VAL A 224 4.03 7.04 11.88
C VAL A 224 2.83 6.60 11.04
N SER A 225 2.47 7.38 10.02
CA SER A 225 1.34 7.10 9.14
C SER A 225 1.48 7.88 7.82
N TYR A 226 0.40 7.96 7.05
CA TYR A 226 0.41 8.65 5.77
C TYR A 226 0.04 10.13 5.92
N ALA A 227 0.60 10.98 5.07
CA ALA A 227 0.26 12.40 5.02
C ALA A 227 -1.21 12.67 4.63
N THR A 228 -1.90 11.67 4.16
CA THR A 228 -3.32 11.68 3.78
C THR A 228 -4.26 11.25 4.91
N SER A 229 -3.75 10.70 6.02
CA SER A 229 -4.56 10.27 7.17
C SER A 229 -5.49 11.35 7.71
N PRO A 230 -5.11 12.64 7.76
CA PRO A 230 -6.03 13.71 8.18
C PRO A 230 -7.29 13.82 7.31
N ALA A 231 -7.19 13.55 6.01
CA ALA A 231 -8.36 13.54 5.13
C ALA A 231 -9.29 12.35 5.43
N ALA A 232 -8.73 11.18 5.77
CA ALA A 232 -9.49 10.01 6.18
C ALA A 232 -10.31 10.27 7.45
N GLU A 233 -9.72 10.93 8.44
CA GLU A 233 -10.40 11.27 9.69
C GLU A 233 -11.63 12.16 9.46
N VAL A 234 -11.53 13.17 8.59
CA VAL A 234 -12.67 14.00 8.21
C VAL A 234 -13.75 13.19 7.51
N TYR A 235 -13.35 12.36 6.54
CA TYR A 235 -14.28 11.56 5.75
C TYR A 235 -15.09 10.59 6.60
N TYR A 236 -14.41 9.82 7.47
CA TYR A 236 -15.07 8.82 8.32
C TYR A 236 -15.78 9.41 9.54
N SER A 237 -15.62 10.71 9.80
CA SER A 237 -16.30 11.37 10.91
C SER A 237 -17.80 11.54 10.71
N GLU A 238 -18.34 11.24 9.50
CA GLU A 238 -19.75 11.45 9.16
C GLU A 238 -20.23 12.91 9.43
N GLY A 239 -19.32 13.87 9.25
CA GLY A 239 -19.60 15.29 9.45
C GLY A 239 -19.43 15.80 10.88
N GLN A 240 -18.81 15.03 11.79
CA GLN A 240 -18.41 15.50 13.12
C GLN A 240 -17.24 16.47 13.05
N TYR A 241 -16.34 16.29 12.06
CA TYR A 241 -15.19 17.14 11.85
C TYR A 241 -15.35 17.99 10.58
N GLU A 242 -15.30 19.31 10.72
CA GLU A 242 -15.19 20.25 9.60
C GLU A 242 -13.71 20.47 9.21
N VAL A 243 -12.79 20.17 10.11
CA VAL A 243 -11.34 20.21 9.93
C VAL A 243 -10.75 18.93 10.55
N PRO A 244 -9.61 18.45 10.06
CA PRO A 244 -9.01 17.22 10.60
C PRO A 244 -8.67 17.32 12.07
N PRO A 245 -8.95 16.28 12.88
CA PRO A 245 -8.49 16.19 14.28
C PRO A 245 -6.99 15.90 14.36
N THR A 246 -6.38 15.49 13.26
CA THR A 246 -4.96 15.17 13.14
C THR A 246 -4.27 16.05 12.11
N ALA A 247 -2.95 16.13 12.18
CA ALA A 247 -2.14 16.80 11.16
C ALA A 247 -0.83 16.03 10.91
N SER A 248 -0.22 16.26 9.75
CA SER A 248 0.99 15.58 9.31
C SER A 248 2.20 16.51 9.36
N VAL A 249 3.35 16.00 9.79
CA VAL A 249 4.63 16.70 9.74
C VAL A 249 5.26 16.46 8.37
N THR A 250 5.23 17.46 7.50
CA THR A 250 5.69 17.38 6.10
C THR A 250 6.92 18.25 5.83
N ALA A 251 7.70 18.57 6.86
CA ALA A 251 8.95 19.29 6.70
C ALA A 251 9.96 18.51 5.83
N PRO A 252 10.94 19.16 5.19
CA PRO A 252 11.94 18.48 4.37
C PRO A 252 12.62 17.33 5.10
N GLY A 253 12.65 16.15 4.46
CA GLY A 253 13.27 14.93 4.98
C GLY A 253 12.51 14.21 6.10
N THR A 254 11.35 14.72 6.56
CA THR A 254 10.56 14.06 7.62
C THR A 254 9.65 12.94 7.15
N CYS A 255 9.42 12.84 5.84
CA CYS A 255 8.57 11.83 5.21
C CYS A 255 9.39 11.00 4.22
N PHE A 256 8.94 9.78 3.95
CA PHE A 256 9.44 8.93 2.87
C PHE A 256 8.36 8.70 1.83
N ARG A 257 8.68 8.90 0.53
CA ARG A 257 7.73 8.61 -0.54
C ARG A 257 7.67 7.12 -0.82
N GLN A 258 6.52 6.55 -0.54
CA GLN A 258 6.20 5.17 -0.79
C GLN A 258 5.43 5.04 -2.11
N VAL A 259 5.77 4.02 -2.91
CA VAL A 259 5.06 3.63 -4.13
C VAL A 259 4.71 2.17 -4.00
N GLU A 260 3.45 1.81 -4.11
CA GLU A 260 2.99 0.42 -4.02
C GLU A 260 2.80 -0.18 -5.41
N PHE A 261 3.06 -1.47 -5.51
CA PHE A 261 3.13 -2.18 -6.78
C PHE A 261 2.19 -3.38 -6.83
N VAL A 262 1.79 -3.71 -8.06
CA VAL A 262 1.13 -4.97 -8.42
C VAL A 262 2.04 -5.81 -9.30
N GLY A 263 2.06 -7.12 -9.09
CA GLY A 263 2.79 -8.08 -9.92
C GLY A 263 2.02 -9.38 -10.13
N ILE A 264 2.21 -10.01 -11.30
CA ILE A 264 1.61 -11.30 -11.65
C ILE A 264 2.51 -12.40 -11.13
N LEU A 265 2.03 -13.25 -10.24
CA LEU A 265 2.85 -14.33 -9.67
C LEU A 265 3.16 -15.41 -10.69
N LYS A 266 4.44 -15.81 -10.79
CA LYS A 266 4.87 -16.94 -11.62
C LYS A 266 4.15 -18.23 -11.21
N GLY A 267 3.76 -19.01 -12.19
CA GLY A 267 3.02 -20.26 -11.96
C GLY A 267 1.51 -20.09 -11.90
N THR A 268 0.96 -18.89 -12.05
CA THR A 268 -0.48 -18.68 -12.22
C THR A 268 -1.02 -19.49 -13.40
N ARG A 269 -2.19 -20.09 -13.22
CA ARG A 269 -2.92 -20.76 -14.29
C ARG A 269 -3.90 -19.83 -15.01
N GLN A 270 -4.02 -18.58 -14.53
CA GLN A 270 -4.97 -17.56 -14.97
C GLN A 270 -4.27 -16.36 -15.63
N LEU A 271 -3.10 -16.56 -16.29
CA LEU A 271 -2.24 -15.48 -16.79
C LEU A 271 -3.01 -14.40 -17.57
N ARG A 272 -3.99 -14.79 -18.42
CA ARG A 272 -4.80 -13.82 -19.16
C ARG A 272 -5.69 -12.97 -18.25
N LEU A 273 -6.27 -13.57 -17.22
CA LEU A 273 -7.08 -12.85 -16.23
C LEU A 273 -6.22 -11.98 -15.32
N ALA A 274 -5.06 -12.48 -14.89
CA ALA A 274 -4.11 -11.73 -14.11
C ALA A 274 -3.64 -10.46 -14.84
N ARG A 275 -3.35 -10.55 -16.14
CA ARG A 275 -3.03 -9.37 -16.97
C ARG A 275 -4.21 -8.40 -17.05
N ALA A 276 -5.42 -8.91 -17.31
CA ALA A 276 -6.62 -8.07 -17.35
C ALA A 276 -6.89 -7.38 -15.99
N PHE A 277 -6.57 -8.05 -14.88
CA PHE A 277 -6.69 -7.48 -13.54
C PHE A 277 -5.66 -6.37 -13.29
N VAL A 278 -4.42 -6.58 -13.72
CA VAL A 278 -3.37 -5.54 -13.64
C VAL A 278 -3.74 -4.32 -14.50
N ASP A 279 -4.22 -4.53 -15.74
CA ASP A 279 -4.69 -3.43 -16.59
C ASP A 279 -5.85 -2.67 -15.94
N TRP A 280 -6.76 -3.39 -15.30
CA TRP A 280 -7.90 -2.80 -14.60
C TRP A 280 -7.46 -2.04 -13.33
N MET A 281 -6.49 -2.54 -12.55
CA MET A 281 -5.94 -1.81 -11.42
C MET A 281 -5.27 -0.47 -11.82
N LEU A 282 -4.80 -0.36 -13.05
CA LEU A 282 -4.22 0.88 -13.59
C LEU A 282 -5.26 1.74 -14.35
N SER A 283 -6.48 1.25 -14.50
CA SER A 283 -7.56 2.00 -15.18
C SER A 283 -8.07 3.15 -14.32
N GLN A 284 -8.63 4.18 -14.97
CA GLN A 284 -9.22 5.31 -14.28
C GLN A 284 -10.27 4.88 -13.23
N THR A 285 -11.12 3.90 -13.54
CA THR A 285 -12.19 3.41 -12.66
C THR A 285 -11.65 2.88 -11.32
N PHE A 286 -10.60 2.05 -11.34
CA PHE A 286 -9.98 1.54 -10.12
C PHE A 286 -9.23 2.66 -9.40
N GLN A 287 -8.49 3.48 -10.15
CA GLN A 287 -7.63 4.52 -9.61
C GLN A 287 -8.39 5.68 -8.95
N GLU A 288 -9.63 5.92 -9.36
CA GLU A 288 -10.54 6.88 -8.69
C GLU A 288 -11.18 6.34 -7.41
N ASP A 289 -11.18 5.01 -7.22
CA ASP A 289 -11.66 4.34 -6.01
C ASP A 289 -10.61 4.32 -4.88
N ILE A 290 -9.33 4.12 -5.22
CA ILE A 290 -8.21 4.02 -4.27
C ILE A 290 -8.21 5.15 -3.21
N PRO A 291 -8.34 6.43 -3.57
CA PRO A 291 -8.20 7.52 -2.61
C PRO A 291 -9.15 7.48 -1.42
N LEU A 292 -10.35 6.95 -1.58
CA LEU A 292 -11.36 6.86 -0.50
C LEU A 292 -11.32 5.53 0.26
N HIS A 293 -10.52 4.57 -0.18
CA HIS A 293 -10.40 3.24 0.42
C HIS A 293 -9.02 2.99 1.02
N MET A 294 -7.98 3.38 0.30
CA MET A 294 -6.59 3.18 0.70
C MET A 294 -5.93 4.44 1.27
N TRP A 295 -6.55 5.61 1.05
CA TRP A 295 -6.05 6.90 1.51
C TRP A 295 -4.63 7.22 1.03
N VAL A 296 -4.35 6.86 -0.22
CA VAL A 296 -3.12 7.14 -0.97
C VAL A 296 -3.46 7.82 -2.29
N TYR A 297 -2.47 8.34 -2.99
CA TYR A 297 -2.65 8.97 -4.28
C TYR A 297 -2.58 7.94 -5.41
N PRO A 298 -3.48 7.99 -6.42
CA PRO A 298 -3.44 7.09 -7.55
C PRO A 298 -2.17 7.32 -8.41
N ALA A 299 -1.62 6.27 -9.00
CA ALA A 299 -0.52 6.39 -9.94
C ALA A 299 -0.97 6.90 -11.31
N ASN A 300 -2.21 6.64 -11.71
CA ASN A 300 -2.77 7.12 -12.98
C ASN A 300 -3.13 8.61 -12.90
N GLN A 301 -2.48 9.44 -13.70
CA GLN A 301 -2.68 10.90 -13.74
C GLN A 301 -4.05 11.34 -14.27
N GLN A 302 -4.82 10.43 -14.88
CA GLN A 302 -6.17 10.72 -15.38
C GLN A 302 -7.24 10.55 -14.29
N ALA A 303 -6.89 9.96 -13.14
CA ALA A 303 -7.82 9.76 -12.04
C ALA A 303 -8.15 11.10 -11.35
N GLU A 304 -9.45 11.37 -11.15
CA GLU A 304 -9.92 12.53 -10.41
C GLU A 304 -9.80 12.25 -8.89
N LEU A 305 -9.22 13.21 -8.16
CA LEU A 305 -9.11 13.10 -6.71
C LEU A 305 -10.40 13.55 -6.02
N PRO A 306 -10.85 12.85 -4.97
CA PRO A 306 -11.98 13.29 -4.17
C PRO A 306 -11.66 14.61 -3.45
N GLN A 307 -12.69 15.46 -3.27
CA GLN A 307 -12.53 16.79 -2.70
C GLN A 307 -11.88 16.76 -1.31
N VAL A 308 -12.23 15.78 -0.48
CA VAL A 308 -11.67 15.63 0.88
C VAL A 308 -10.15 15.40 0.86
N LEU A 309 -9.65 14.66 -0.10
CA LEU A 309 -8.21 14.44 -0.26
C LEU A 309 -7.51 15.71 -0.79
N THR A 310 -8.18 16.45 -1.69
CA THR A 310 -7.66 17.71 -2.20
C THR A 310 -7.61 18.79 -1.12
N ASP A 311 -8.59 18.82 -0.21
CA ASP A 311 -8.68 19.83 0.84
C ASP A 311 -7.78 19.52 2.04
N PHE A 312 -7.64 18.25 2.42
CA PHE A 312 -7.02 17.84 3.69
C PHE A 312 -5.88 16.83 3.55
N GLY A 313 -5.69 16.21 2.38
CA GLY A 313 -4.53 15.36 2.12
C GLY A 313 -3.28 16.21 1.93
N ALA A 314 -2.20 15.86 2.63
CA ALA A 314 -0.92 16.53 2.48
C ALA A 314 0.04 15.73 1.57
N GLN A 315 0.99 16.44 0.97
CA GLN A 315 2.11 15.85 0.23
C GLN A 315 3.40 16.48 0.72
N ALA A 316 4.41 15.68 0.99
CA ALA A 316 5.73 16.18 1.30
C ALA A 316 6.35 16.82 0.04
N THR A 317 6.85 18.05 0.18
CA THR A 317 7.50 18.77 -0.93
C THR A 317 8.92 18.29 -1.19
N ASP A 318 9.57 17.74 -0.18
CA ASP A 318 10.94 17.21 -0.21
C ASP A 318 11.01 15.94 0.67
N PRO A 319 10.38 14.83 0.24
CA PRO A 319 10.44 13.58 0.96
C PRO A 319 11.84 12.98 0.87
N ALA A 320 12.23 12.24 1.91
CA ALA A 320 13.42 11.40 1.87
C ALA A 320 13.35 10.42 0.70
N THR A 321 14.46 10.27 0.00
CA THR A 321 14.55 9.40 -1.18
C THR A 321 15.89 8.67 -1.16
N LEU A 322 15.84 7.36 -0.95
CA LEU A 322 17.01 6.51 -1.13
C LEU A 322 16.91 5.76 -2.47
N PRO A 323 17.99 5.68 -3.25
CA PRO A 323 18.01 4.89 -4.47
C PRO A 323 17.63 3.43 -4.22
N PRO A 324 16.82 2.76 -5.08
CA PRO A 324 16.42 1.37 -4.89
C PRO A 324 17.60 0.38 -4.74
N ASP A 325 18.72 0.63 -5.40
CA ASP A 325 19.94 -0.16 -5.30
C ASP A 325 20.66 0.02 -3.94
N GLU A 326 20.61 1.22 -3.37
CA GLU A 326 21.10 1.48 -2.02
C GLU A 326 20.23 0.80 -0.96
N ILE A 327 18.90 0.88 -1.09
CA ILE A 327 17.97 0.13 -0.24
C ILE A 327 18.24 -1.37 -0.36
N ALA A 328 18.40 -1.89 -1.58
CA ALA A 328 18.71 -3.30 -1.83
C ALA A 328 19.97 -3.77 -1.10
N ALA A 329 21.03 -2.96 -1.16
CA ALA A 329 22.32 -3.31 -0.59
C ALA A 329 22.34 -3.27 0.94
N ASN A 330 21.56 -2.38 1.58
CA ASN A 330 21.75 -2.03 2.98
C ASN A 330 20.52 -2.31 3.88
N ARG A 331 19.34 -2.51 3.32
CA ARG A 331 18.08 -2.65 4.08
C ARG A 331 18.19 -3.66 5.23
N GLU A 332 18.71 -4.86 4.97
CA GLU A 332 18.82 -5.90 6.01
C GLU A 332 19.75 -5.45 7.14
N VAL A 333 20.85 -4.77 6.80
CA VAL A 333 21.80 -4.23 7.79
C VAL A 333 21.16 -3.13 8.63
N TRP A 334 20.38 -2.24 8.00
CA TRP A 334 19.69 -1.18 8.72
C TRP A 334 18.59 -1.74 9.63
N ILE A 335 17.81 -2.72 9.18
CA ILE A 335 16.78 -3.41 10.00
C ILE A 335 17.42 -4.15 11.16
N GLU A 336 18.53 -4.88 10.93
CA GLU A 336 19.24 -5.60 11.99
C GLU A 336 19.81 -4.63 13.03
N GLY A 337 20.47 -3.55 12.58
CA GLY A 337 21.00 -2.50 13.46
C GLY A 337 19.89 -1.82 14.27
N TRP A 338 18.76 -1.47 13.64
CA TRP A 338 17.61 -0.95 14.33
C TRP A 338 17.05 -1.95 15.37
N THR A 339 16.92 -3.22 15.02
CA THR A 339 16.41 -4.28 15.91
C THR A 339 17.29 -4.42 17.15
N GLU A 340 18.61 -4.36 16.98
CA GLU A 340 19.56 -4.42 18.12
C GLU A 340 19.46 -3.18 19.02
N ILE A 341 19.21 -2.01 18.45
CA ILE A 341 19.11 -0.77 19.18
C ILE A 341 17.76 -0.66 19.92
N VAL A 342 16.66 -0.95 19.24
CA VAL A 342 15.31 -0.61 19.72
C VAL A 342 14.66 -1.77 20.49
N LEU A 343 14.85 -3.01 20.05
CA LEU A 343 14.13 -4.16 20.62
C LEU A 343 14.97 -5.00 21.59
N ARG A 344 16.29 -4.80 21.68
CA ARG A 344 17.20 -5.55 22.59
C ARG A 344 17.89 -4.63 23.59
#